data_f46946ba38f86ed85906c9af206c6641
#
_entry.id   f46946ba38f86ed85906c9af206c6641
#
_cell.length_a   1.000
_cell.length_b   1.000
_cell.length_c   1.000
_cell.angle_alpha   90.00
_cell.angle_beta   90.00
_cell.angle_gamma   90.00
#
_symmetry.space_group_name_H-M   'P 1'
#
loop_
_entity.id
_entity.type
_entity.pdbx_description
1 polymer ?
#
loop_
_entity_poly.entity_id
_entity_poly.type
_entity_poly.pdbx_seq_one_letter_code
_entity_poly.pdbx_strand_id
1 'polypeptide(L)'
;MPPALTSPAKKNPKSPARGSKRATAEEMASRQSEISVSEFFAKNRHLLGFDNPRKALLTTVKEAVDNALDACEEAGILPDIRVELLQLAETRFKITIRDNGPGIVRKQIENIFGKLLYGSKFHRMKMSRGQQGIGISAAGMYGLMTTGQPVVIISKTSRRKPSHEV
;
A
#
# COMPACT_ATOMS: atom_id res chain seq x y z
N MET A 1 16.84 41.47 76.44
CA MET A 1 17.37 41.35 75.05
C MET A 1 17.52 39.88 74.73
N PRO A 2 16.72 39.31 73.86
CA PRO A 2 16.89 37.93 73.37
C PRO A 2 17.79 37.90 72.12
N PRO A 3 18.52 36.84 71.86
CA PRO A 3 19.47 36.72 70.79
C PRO A 3 18.77 36.41 69.39
N ALA A 4 19.41 36.89 68.36
CA ALA A 4 19.01 36.79 67.03
C ALA A 4 19.08 35.36 66.48
N LEU A 5 17.97 34.93 65.80
CA LEU A 5 17.87 33.69 65.08
C LEU A 5 18.52 33.86 63.68
N THR A 6 19.61 33.14 63.44
CA THR A 6 20.21 32.98 62.11
C THR A 6 19.48 31.91 61.33
N SER A 7 18.83 32.31 60.24
CA SER A 7 18.22 31.38 59.26
C SER A 7 19.28 30.66 58.43
N PRO A 8 19.13 29.35 58.18
CA PRO A 8 20.03 28.61 57.30
C PRO A 8 19.68 28.87 55.79
N ALA A 9 20.72 29.10 55.04
CA ALA A 9 20.65 29.30 53.58
C ALA A 9 20.12 28.06 52.88
N LYS A 10 19.07 28.24 52.09
CA LYS A 10 18.53 27.21 51.17
C LYS A 10 19.51 27.00 50.01
N LYS A 11 20.11 25.82 49.95
CA LYS A 11 20.83 25.33 48.76
C LYS A 11 19.82 25.01 47.67
N ASN A 12 19.88 25.75 46.56
CA ASN A 12 19.14 25.43 45.33
C ASN A 12 19.70 24.12 44.70
N PRO A 13 18.85 23.15 44.36
CA PRO A 13 19.30 21.99 43.62
C PRO A 13 19.54 22.39 42.17
N LYS A 14 20.77 22.21 41.68
CA LYS A 14 21.12 22.32 40.27
C LYS A 14 20.35 21.30 39.48
N SER A 15 19.45 21.75 38.61
CA SER A 15 18.80 20.94 37.56
C SER A 15 19.85 20.44 36.57
N PRO A 16 19.90 19.12 36.29
CA PRO A 16 20.75 18.64 35.19
C PRO A 16 20.09 19.04 33.87
N ALA A 17 20.74 19.91 33.10
CA ALA A 17 20.39 20.20 31.72
C ALA A 17 20.57 18.91 30.89
N ARG A 18 19.51 18.16 30.69
CA ARG A 18 19.44 17.12 29.68
C ARG A 18 19.41 17.81 28.30
N GLY A 19 20.58 18.05 27.73
CA GLY A 19 20.71 18.34 26.32
C GLY A 19 20.14 17.15 25.53
N SER A 20 18.94 17.29 24.98
CA SER A 20 18.42 16.33 24.01
C SER A 20 19.38 16.32 22.82
N LYS A 21 20.14 15.26 22.65
CA LYS A 21 20.93 15.03 21.43
C LYS A 21 19.97 15.14 20.24
N ARG A 22 20.15 16.16 19.42
CA ARG A 22 19.42 16.25 18.15
C ARG A 22 19.89 15.09 17.29
N ALA A 23 18.93 14.27 16.83
CA ALA A 23 19.22 13.18 15.91
C ALA A 23 19.80 13.73 14.61
N THR A 24 20.85 13.12 14.10
CA THR A 24 21.41 13.47 12.80
C THR A 24 20.51 12.95 11.66
N ALA A 25 20.70 13.48 10.45
CA ALA A 25 19.97 12.99 9.26
C ALA A 25 20.23 11.51 9.02
N GLU A 26 21.46 11.04 9.28
CA GLU A 26 21.86 9.63 9.16
C GLU A 26 21.15 8.76 10.20
N GLU A 27 21.05 9.21 11.47
CA GLU A 27 20.29 8.51 12.52
C GLU A 27 18.79 8.46 12.21
N MET A 28 18.26 9.54 11.60
CA MET A 28 16.86 9.56 11.14
C MET A 28 16.65 8.63 9.95
N ALA A 29 17.55 8.61 8.97
CA ALA A 29 17.50 7.72 7.82
C ALA A 29 17.62 6.24 8.22
N SER A 30 18.49 5.90 9.19
CA SER A 30 18.64 4.53 9.69
C SER A 30 17.41 4.02 10.47
N ARG A 31 16.57 4.93 10.99
CA ARG A 31 15.30 4.61 11.64
C ARG A 31 14.14 4.48 10.68
N GLN A 32 14.28 4.95 9.45
CA GLN A 32 13.34 4.68 8.36
C GLN A 32 13.57 3.28 7.84
N SER A 33 13.07 2.26 8.56
CA SER A 33 12.98 0.92 7.99
C SER A 33 11.93 0.96 6.88
N GLU A 34 12.30 0.55 5.68
CA GLU A 34 11.32 0.23 4.65
C GLU A 34 10.44 -0.90 5.18
N ILE A 35 9.21 -0.56 5.56
CA ILE A 35 8.23 -1.57 5.94
C ILE A 35 7.93 -2.37 4.68
N SER A 36 8.22 -3.67 4.69
CA SER A 36 7.89 -4.54 3.57
C SER A 36 6.38 -4.55 3.32
N VAL A 37 5.98 -4.76 2.05
CA VAL A 37 4.54 -4.87 1.69
C VAL A 37 3.84 -5.91 2.57
N SER A 38 4.50 -7.04 2.83
CA SER A 38 3.96 -8.13 3.66
C SER A 38 3.75 -7.71 5.12
N GLU A 39 4.70 -6.99 5.71
CA GLU A 39 4.60 -6.51 7.09
C GLU A 39 3.51 -5.45 7.24
N PHE A 40 3.47 -4.49 6.32
CA PHE A 40 2.41 -3.49 6.28
C PHE A 40 1.03 -4.14 6.12
N PHE A 41 0.91 -5.09 5.18
CA PHE A 41 -0.34 -5.82 4.95
C PHE A 41 -0.77 -6.60 6.20
N ALA A 42 0.15 -7.33 6.84
CA ALA A 42 -0.16 -8.11 8.03
C ALA A 42 -0.71 -7.23 9.17
N LYS A 43 -0.13 -6.05 9.37
CA LYS A 43 -0.55 -5.10 10.41
C LYS A 43 -1.86 -4.36 10.08
N ASN A 44 -2.20 -4.21 8.79
CA ASN A 44 -3.29 -3.34 8.34
C ASN A 44 -4.41 -4.08 7.60
N ARG A 45 -4.48 -5.41 7.66
CA ARG A 45 -5.47 -6.22 6.92
C ARG A 45 -6.91 -5.72 7.07
N HIS A 46 -7.31 -5.34 8.27
CA HIS A 46 -8.66 -4.86 8.57
C HIS A 46 -8.96 -3.52 7.90
N LEU A 47 -8.00 -2.59 7.87
CA LEU A 47 -8.14 -1.29 7.21
C LEU A 47 -8.23 -1.44 5.70
N LEU A 48 -7.52 -2.43 5.15
CA LEU A 48 -7.47 -2.71 3.72
C LEU A 48 -8.65 -3.54 3.22
N GLY A 49 -9.51 -4.04 4.12
CA GLY A 49 -10.67 -4.84 3.75
C GLY A 49 -10.37 -6.33 3.52
N PHE A 50 -9.25 -6.84 4.07
CA PHE A 50 -8.80 -8.23 3.93
C PHE A 50 -8.86 -9.03 5.24
N ASP A 51 -9.62 -8.58 6.20
CA ASP A 51 -9.85 -9.24 7.50
C ASP A 51 -10.85 -10.41 7.42
N ASN A 52 -11.73 -10.39 6.43
CA ASN A 52 -12.76 -11.41 6.21
C ASN A 52 -12.65 -11.96 4.78
N PRO A 53 -12.69 -13.29 4.53
CA PRO A 53 -12.55 -13.88 3.20
C PRO A 53 -13.57 -13.38 2.17
N ARG A 54 -14.84 -13.21 2.56
CA ARG A 54 -15.89 -12.70 1.66
C ARG A 54 -15.64 -11.25 1.28
N LYS A 55 -15.26 -10.43 2.28
CA LYS A 55 -14.91 -9.04 2.07
C LYS A 55 -13.64 -8.91 1.23
N ALA A 56 -12.63 -9.76 1.48
CA ALA A 56 -11.40 -9.81 0.71
C ALA A 56 -11.65 -10.11 -0.77
N LEU A 57 -12.56 -11.06 -1.08
CA LEU A 57 -12.96 -11.37 -2.44
C LEU A 57 -13.56 -10.15 -3.15
N LEU A 58 -14.52 -9.49 -2.51
CA LEU A 58 -15.16 -8.28 -3.03
C LEU A 58 -14.16 -7.14 -3.20
N THR A 59 -13.29 -6.93 -2.20
CA THR A 59 -12.25 -5.89 -2.23
C THR A 59 -11.28 -6.13 -3.39
N THR A 60 -10.84 -7.38 -3.61
CA THR A 60 -9.95 -7.74 -4.72
C THR A 60 -10.58 -7.39 -6.07
N VAL A 61 -11.84 -7.77 -6.29
CA VAL A 61 -12.57 -7.44 -7.53
C VAL A 61 -12.69 -5.93 -7.68
N LYS A 62 -13.11 -5.23 -6.62
CA LYS A 62 -13.26 -3.77 -6.63
C LYS A 62 -11.96 -3.06 -7.00
N GLU A 63 -10.85 -3.36 -6.33
CA GLU A 63 -9.57 -2.71 -6.56
C GLU A 63 -9.05 -2.95 -7.99
N ALA A 64 -9.22 -4.16 -8.51
CA ALA A 64 -8.79 -4.47 -9.87
C ALA A 64 -9.66 -3.78 -10.93
N VAL A 65 -10.99 -3.75 -10.74
CA VAL A 65 -11.92 -3.06 -11.65
C VAL A 65 -11.70 -1.55 -11.61
N ASP A 66 -11.52 -0.96 -10.41
CA ASP A 66 -11.25 0.47 -10.28
C ASP A 66 -9.96 0.88 -11.00
N ASN A 67 -8.90 0.07 -10.88
CA ASN A 67 -7.65 0.33 -11.60
C ASN A 67 -7.81 0.21 -13.12
N ALA A 68 -8.58 -0.76 -13.60
CA ALA A 68 -8.87 -0.92 -15.02
C ALA A 68 -9.68 0.26 -15.57
N LEU A 69 -10.70 0.72 -14.83
CA LEU A 69 -11.50 1.89 -15.19
C LEU A 69 -10.65 3.16 -15.23
N ASP A 70 -9.83 3.38 -14.19
CA ASP A 70 -8.95 4.55 -14.12
C ASP A 70 -7.92 4.55 -15.27
N ALA A 71 -7.36 3.40 -15.64
CA ALA A 71 -6.42 3.28 -16.75
C ALA A 71 -7.09 3.60 -18.10
N CYS A 72 -8.31 3.11 -18.32
CA CYS A 72 -9.08 3.42 -19.52
C CYS A 72 -9.44 4.90 -19.59
N GLU A 73 -9.92 5.49 -18.48
CA GLU A 73 -10.28 6.90 -18.39
C GLU A 73 -9.07 7.80 -18.67
N GLU A 74 -7.92 7.51 -18.05
CA GLU A 74 -6.68 8.26 -18.28
C GLU A 74 -6.20 8.18 -19.73
N ALA A 75 -6.42 7.05 -20.40
CA ALA A 75 -6.06 6.84 -21.79
C ALA A 75 -7.11 7.36 -22.80
N GLY A 76 -8.25 7.85 -22.32
CA GLY A 76 -9.37 8.26 -23.19
C GLY A 76 -10.01 7.08 -23.94
N ILE A 77 -9.97 5.88 -23.36
CA ILE A 77 -10.52 4.65 -23.93
C ILE A 77 -11.87 4.37 -23.26
N LEU A 78 -12.91 4.10 -24.06
CA LEU A 78 -14.18 3.62 -23.52
C LEU A 78 -13.96 2.23 -22.89
N PRO A 79 -14.24 2.05 -21.58
CA PRO A 79 -13.91 0.82 -20.88
C PRO A 79 -14.73 -0.38 -21.37
N ASP A 80 -14.05 -1.49 -21.64
CA ASP A 80 -14.63 -2.83 -21.82
C ASP A 80 -13.91 -3.74 -20.81
N ILE A 81 -14.61 -4.04 -19.70
CA ILE A 81 -14.03 -4.77 -18.58
C ILE A 81 -14.83 -6.05 -18.34
N ARG A 82 -14.14 -7.17 -18.40
CA ARG A 82 -14.70 -8.49 -18.11
C ARG A 82 -14.17 -9.01 -16.79
N VAL A 83 -15.09 -9.40 -15.92
CA VAL A 83 -14.80 -10.03 -14.62
C VAL A 83 -15.28 -11.47 -14.66
N GLU A 84 -14.39 -12.40 -14.38
CA GLU A 84 -14.71 -13.81 -14.22
C GLU A 84 -14.36 -14.25 -12.80
N LEU A 85 -15.31 -14.91 -12.15
CA LEU A 85 -15.16 -15.46 -10.83
C LEU A 85 -15.46 -16.95 -10.90
N LEU A 86 -14.44 -17.77 -10.71
CA LEU A 86 -14.55 -19.22 -10.73
C LEU A 86 -14.27 -19.78 -9.33
N GLN A 87 -15.24 -20.48 -8.77
CA GLN A 87 -15.05 -21.21 -7.53
C GLN A 87 -14.29 -22.52 -7.80
N LEU A 88 -13.12 -22.69 -7.20
CA LEU A 88 -12.27 -23.87 -7.35
C LEU A 88 -12.48 -24.89 -6.22
N ALA A 89 -12.84 -24.38 -5.03
CA ALA A 89 -13.17 -25.17 -3.85
C ALA A 89 -14.08 -24.33 -2.94
N GLU A 90 -14.56 -24.89 -1.83
CA GLU A 90 -15.50 -24.25 -0.92
C GLU A 90 -15.08 -22.81 -0.52
N THR A 91 -13.78 -22.60 -0.26
CA THR A 91 -13.22 -21.30 0.14
C THR A 91 -12.18 -20.75 -0.82
N ARG A 92 -12.01 -21.36 -2.00
CA ARG A 92 -10.99 -20.98 -2.97
C ARG A 92 -11.61 -20.52 -4.29
N PHE A 93 -11.23 -19.33 -4.72
CA PHE A 93 -11.74 -18.68 -5.92
C PHE A 93 -10.59 -18.24 -6.83
N LYS A 94 -10.81 -18.36 -8.14
CA LYS A 94 -9.98 -17.71 -9.16
C LYS A 94 -10.72 -16.49 -9.67
N ILE A 95 -10.07 -15.32 -9.59
CA ILE A 95 -10.57 -14.06 -10.10
C ILE A 95 -9.76 -13.73 -11.35
N THR A 96 -10.43 -13.44 -12.45
CA THR A 96 -9.80 -12.97 -13.68
C THR A 96 -10.45 -11.66 -14.07
N ILE A 97 -9.65 -10.60 -14.20
CA ILE A 97 -10.10 -9.30 -14.69
C ILE A 97 -9.36 -9.03 -15.99
N ARG A 98 -10.12 -8.71 -17.03
CA ARG A 98 -9.60 -8.35 -18.34
C ARG A 98 -10.18 -7.00 -18.75
N ASP A 99 -9.31 -6.14 -19.23
CA ASP A 99 -9.66 -4.80 -19.71
C ASP A 99 -9.11 -4.56 -21.12
N ASN A 100 -9.61 -3.50 -21.76
CA ASN A 100 -9.15 -3.02 -23.05
C ASN A 100 -8.29 -1.75 -22.93
N GLY A 101 -7.77 -1.47 -21.73
CA GLY A 101 -6.97 -0.29 -21.44
C GLY A 101 -5.62 -0.26 -22.17
N PRO A 102 -4.78 0.73 -21.88
CA PRO A 102 -3.52 0.97 -22.60
C PRO A 102 -2.45 -0.10 -22.32
N GLY A 103 -2.69 -1.00 -21.38
CA GLY A 103 -1.72 -1.97 -20.89
C GLY A 103 -0.65 -1.34 -20.01
N ILE A 104 0.20 -2.19 -19.43
CA ILE A 104 1.26 -1.81 -18.48
C ILE A 104 2.61 -2.20 -19.08
N VAL A 105 3.56 -1.29 -19.08
CA VAL A 105 4.94 -1.57 -19.51
C VAL A 105 5.58 -2.58 -18.54
N ARG A 106 6.19 -3.65 -19.06
CA ARG A 106 6.74 -4.76 -18.28
C ARG A 106 7.55 -4.30 -17.04
N LYS A 107 8.44 -3.34 -17.22
CA LYS A 107 9.28 -2.79 -16.13
C LYS A 107 8.48 -2.11 -15.00
N GLN A 108 7.23 -1.75 -15.26
CA GLN A 108 6.37 -1.09 -14.26
C GLN A 108 5.47 -2.07 -13.49
N ILE A 109 5.27 -3.28 -14.01
CA ILE A 109 4.38 -4.26 -13.38
C ILE A 109 4.83 -4.58 -11.95
N GLU A 110 6.11 -4.88 -11.75
CA GLU A 110 6.67 -5.16 -10.42
C GLU A 110 6.49 -4.00 -9.45
N ASN A 111 6.62 -2.77 -9.95
CA ASN A 111 6.42 -1.58 -9.13
C ASN A 111 4.95 -1.38 -8.75
N ILE A 112 4.02 -1.58 -9.69
CA ILE A 112 2.57 -1.36 -9.50
C ILE A 112 1.99 -2.41 -8.56
N PHE A 113 2.39 -3.67 -8.71
CA PHE A 113 1.82 -4.79 -7.97
C PHE A 113 2.64 -5.21 -6.75
N GLY A 114 3.95 -4.94 -6.75
CA GLY A 114 4.88 -5.37 -5.69
C GLY A 114 5.30 -4.30 -4.71
N LYS A 115 5.09 -3.00 -4.99
CA LYS A 115 5.49 -1.90 -4.10
C LYS A 115 4.29 -1.18 -3.53
N LEU A 116 4.36 -0.88 -2.23
CA LEU A 116 3.40 0.00 -1.59
C LEU A 116 3.54 1.43 -2.13
N LEU A 117 2.40 2.11 -2.30
CA LEU A 117 2.31 3.51 -2.70
C LEU A 117 2.95 3.85 -4.06
N TYR A 118 3.34 2.85 -4.84
CA TYR A 118 3.81 3.10 -6.20
C TYR A 118 2.64 3.59 -7.07
N GLY A 119 2.86 4.69 -7.79
CA GLY A 119 1.79 5.32 -8.56
C GLY A 119 0.73 5.99 -7.70
N SER A 120 1.00 6.20 -6.40
CA SER A 120 0.09 6.92 -5.51
C SER A 120 -0.27 8.26 -6.12
N LYS A 121 -1.58 8.50 -6.23
CA LYS A 121 -2.17 9.67 -6.89
C LYS A 121 -2.13 10.93 -6.00
N PHE A 122 -1.26 10.96 -4.98
CA PHE A 122 -1.09 12.11 -4.08
C PHE A 122 -0.78 13.43 -4.79
N HIS A 123 -0.27 13.37 -6.02
CA HIS A 123 0.00 14.57 -6.82
C HIS A 123 -1.09 14.92 -7.83
N ARG A 124 -2.17 14.15 -7.92
CA ARG A 124 -3.27 14.43 -8.85
C ARG A 124 -4.48 14.96 -8.08
N MET A 125 -4.88 16.20 -8.39
CA MET A 125 -6.11 16.82 -7.87
C MET A 125 -7.41 16.17 -8.37
N LYS A 126 -7.35 15.16 -9.25
CA LYS A 126 -8.52 14.42 -9.71
C LYS A 126 -8.83 13.27 -8.75
N MET A 127 -10.04 13.25 -8.24
CA MET A 127 -10.59 12.10 -7.54
C MET A 127 -10.55 10.89 -8.47
N SER A 128 -9.71 9.94 -8.15
CA SER A 128 -9.68 8.63 -8.80
C SER A 128 -10.30 7.60 -7.86
N ARG A 129 -10.85 6.53 -8.42
CA ARG A 129 -11.59 5.51 -7.67
C ARG A 129 -10.73 4.82 -6.62
N GLY A 130 -9.45 4.61 -6.89
CA GLY A 130 -8.49 4.01 -5.94
C GLY A 130 -7.80 5.07 -5.07
N GLN A 131 -8.30 5.34 -3.86
CA GLN A 131 -7.82 6.43 -3.02
C GLN A 131 -6.44 6.18 -2.38
N GLN A 132 -6.04 4.93 -2.16
CA GLN A 132 -4.86 4.61 -1.36
C GLN A 132 -3.63 4.16 -2.16
N GLY A 133 -3.76 3.80 -3.45
CA GLY A 133 -2.66 3.34 -4.29
C GLY A 133 -2.00 2.02 -3.86
N ILE A 134 -2.62 1.30 -2.92
CA ILE A 134 -2.11 0.05 -2.34
C ILE A 134 -3.07 -1.13 -2.51
N GLY A 135 -4.30 -0.89 -2.97
CA GLY A 135 -5.35 -1.91 -2.99
C GLY A 135 -5.01 -3.12 -3.82
N ILE A 136 -4.48 -2.93 -5.03
CA ILE A 136 -4.12 -4.05 -5.90
C ILE A 136 -2.90 -4.83 -5.38
N SER A 137 -1.92 -4.15 -4.79
CA SER A 137 -0.76 -4.81 -4.16
C SER A 137 -1.20 -5.61 -2.93
N ALA A 138 -2.14 -5.06 -2.14
CA ALA A 138 -2.74 -5.75 -1.00
C ALA A 138 -3.55 -6.98 -1.44
N ALA A 139 -4.31 -6.89 -2.54
CA ALA A 139 -5.04 -8.02 -3.11
C ALA A 139 -4.11 -9.15 -3.56
N GLY A 140 -3.02 -8.80 -4.26
CA GLY A 140 -1.98 -9.75 -4.66
C GLY A 140 -1.32 -10.43 -3.46
N MET A 141 -0.98 -9.65 -2.43
CA MET A 141 -0.40 -10.18 -1.19
C MET A 141 -1.37 -11.10 -0.45
N TYR A 142 -2.65 -10.75 -0.37
CA TYR A 142 -3.68 -11.61 0.23
C TYR A 142 -3.78 -12.95 -0.52
N GLY A 143 -3.82 -12.91 -1.85
CA GLY A 143 -3.84 -14.10 -2.69
C GLY A 143 -2.62 -14.99 -2.43
N LEU A 144 -1.42 -14.42 -2.47
CA LEU A 144 -0.18 -15.16 -2.22
C LEU A 144 -0.15 -15.78 -0.82
N MET A 145 -0.50 -15.02 0.23
CA MET A 145 -0.46 -15.51 1.62
C MET A 145 -1.51 -16.59 1.91
N THR A 146 -2.66 -16.55 1.24
CA THR A 146 -3.77 -17.50 1.52
C THR A 146 -3.75 -18.72 0.61
N THR A 147 -3.14 -18.63 -0.56
CA THR A 147 -3.16 -19.72 -1.56
C THR A 147 -1.77 -20.24 -1.90
N GLY A 148 -0.70 -19.51 -1.58
CA GLY A 148 0.67 -19.80 -2.02
C GLY A 148 0.89 -19.56 -3.52
N GLN A 149 -0.08 -18.99 -4.24
CA GLN A 149 0.01 -18.74 -5.67
C GLN A 149 0.21 -17.25 -5.95
N PRO A 150 1.16 -16.90 -6.82
CA PRO A 150 1.36 -15.51 -7.24
C PRO A 150 0.21 -15.04 -8.14
N VAL A 151 0.10 -13.72 -8.27
CA VAL A 151 -0.75 -13.09 -9.28
C VAL A 151 -0.07 -13.23 -10.64
N VAL A 152 -0.83 -13.62 -11.65
CA VAL A 152 -0.37 -13.65 -13.05
C VAL A 152 -0.89 -12.41 -13.76
N ILE A 153 -0.02 -11.66 -14.40
CA ILE A 153 -0.36 -10.43 -15.10
C ILE A 153 0.05 -10.56 -16.56
N ILE A 154 -0.95 -10.50 -17.44
CA ILE A 154 -0.75 -10.51 -18.88
C ILE A 154 -1.05 -9.12 -19.42
N SER A 155 -0.08 -8.48 -20.01
CA SER A 155 -0.25 -7.11 -20.53
C SER A 155 0.23 -6.95 -21.95
N LYS A 156 -0.46 -6.08 -22.70
CA LYS A 156 -0.15 -5.72 -24.09
C LYS A 156 -0.27 -4.20 -24.26
N THR A 157 0.83 -3.53 -24.54
CA THR A 157 0.89 -2.05 -24.64
C THR A 157 0.64 -1.50 -26.05
N SER A 158 0.52 -2.37 -27.07
CA SER A 158 0.26 -1.96 -28.44
C SER A 158 -0.24 -3.14 -29.28
N ARG A 159 -1.08 -2.87 -30.28
CA ARG A 159 -1.53 -3.89 -31.24
C ARG A 159 -0.39 -4.56 -31.98
N ARG A 160 0.73 -3.84 -32.19
CA ARG A 160 1.91 -4.31 -32.95
C ARG A 160 2.93 -5.06 -32.07
N LYS A 161 2.81 -5.01 -30.75
CA LYS A 161 3.73 -5.68 -29.84
C LYS A 161 3.09 -6.98 -29.31
N PRO A 162 3.89 -8.01 -29.04
CA PRO A 162 3.39 -9.20 -28.34
C PRO A 162 2.93 -8.82 -26.92
N SER A 163 2.03 -9.61 -26.35
CA SER A 163 1.74 -9.58 -24.93
C SER A 163 2.96 -10.09 -24.14
N HIS A 164 3.08 -9.67 -22.91
CA HIS A 164 4.05 -10.21 -21.96
C HIS A 164 3.33 -10.64 -20.69
N GLU A 165 3.82 -11.70 -20.12
CA GLU A 165 3.38 -12.28 -18.86
C GLU A 165 4.43 -12.05 -17.77
N VAL A 166 3.97 -11.79 -16.56
CA VAL A 166 4.78 -11.60 -15.35
C VAL A 166 4.10 -12.29 -14.18
#